data_d11143381b8f9ef9134ccf4435515a7a
#
_entry.id   d11143381b8f9ef9134ccf4435515a7a
#
_cell.length_a   1.000
_cell.length_b   1.000
_cell.length_c   1.000
_cell.angle_alpha   90.00
_cell.angle_beta   90.00
_cell.angle_gamma   90.00
#
_symmetry.space_group_name_H-M   'P 1'
#
loop_
_entity.id
_entity.type
_entity.pdbx_description
1 polymer ?
#
loop_
_entity_poly.entity_id
_entity_poly.type
_entity_poly.pdbx_seq_one_letter_code
_entity_poly.pdbx_strand_id
1 'polypeptide(L)'
;MSDTQDFSWFEAAWEQREEQIYRSLFGDLGPGIYPLDPSLFRDAEVDPRWLTHGVFESPPNARRESWLYVTSGLSNAWHAEQPEPDGWSGMGRELLLETREQSPWALYLLRHFCAYQLLLSAGHFGERPLLDEWDRMRLGNPIDGAGSQVESVLFIAAPGFPETQQLLCGRFDFLQLVGLTAAEHTWAQTEGYPELLQRLTQAGASPVIDPRRASIL
;
A
#
# COMPACT_ATOMS: atom_id res chain seq x y z
N MET A 1 16.73 32.84 20.00
CA MET A 1 15.50 32.19 20.42
C MET A 1 15.31 31.08 19.40
N SER A 2 15.54 29.83 19.79
CA SER A 2 15.32 28.70 18.87
C SER A 2 13.82 28.47 18.83
N ASP A 3 13.20 28.73 17.67
CA ASP A 3 11.85 28.25 17.37
C ASP A 3 11.90 26.72 17.47
N THR A 4 11.43 26.22 18.58
CA THR A 4 11.12 24.79 18.68
C THR A 4 9.87 24.60 17.82
N GLN A 5 10.07 24.13 16.59
CA GLN A 5 8.98 23.80 15.67
C GLN A 5 8.05 22.83 16.40
N ASP A 6 6.78 23.21 16.54
CA ASP A 6 5.78 22.39 17.22
C ASP A 6 5.33 21.26 16.28
N PHE A 7 5.84 20.05 16.52
CA PHE A 7 5.48 18.85 15.78
C PHE A 7 4.31 18.08 16.40
N SER A 8 3.62 18.62 17.41
CA SER A 8 2.50 17.95 18.07
C SER A 8 1.38 17.57 17.11
N TRP A 9 1.13 18.36 16.07
CA TRP A 9 0.15 18.07 15.03
C TRP A 9 0.54 16.88 14.17
N PHE A 10 1.84 16.65 13.96
CA PHE A 10 2.34 15.52 13.19
C PHE A 10 2.09 14.19 13.94
N GLU A 11 2.41 14.17 15.24
CA GLU A 11 2.13 13.01 16.11
C GLU A 11 0.62 12.76 16.22
N ALA A 12 -0.18 13.81 16.37
CA ALA A 12 -1.64 13.71 16.39
C ALA A 12 -2.22 13.18 15.06
N ALA A 13 -1.67 13.57 13.90
CA ALA A 13 -2.10 13.05 12.61
C ALA A 13 -1.71 11.57 12.44
N TRP A 14 -0.54 11.18 12.95
CA TRP A 14 -0.11 9.78 12.97
C TRP A 14 -1.05 8.93 13.82
N GLU A 15 -1.31 9.34 15.06
CA GLU A 15 -2.25 8.67 15.97
C GLU A 15 -3.66 8.61 15.37
N GLN A 16 -4.14 9.70 14.75
CA GLN A 16 -5.43 9.74 14.05
C GLN A 16 -5.50 8.67 12.96
N ARG A 17 -4.45 8.51 12.13
CA ARG A 17 -4.42 7.50 11.09
C ARG A 17 -4.51 6.08 11.66
N GLU A 18 -3.65 5.75 12.62
CA GLU A 18 -3.51 4.38 13.11
C GLU A 18 -4.62 3.99 14.10
N GLU A 19 -4.89 4.83 15.10
CA GLU A 19 -5.80 4.49 16.17
C GLU A 19 -7.26 4.82 15.87
N GLN A 20 -7.54 5.77 14.96
CA GLN A 20 -8.92 6.12 14.62
C GLN A 20 -9.31 5.57 13.25
N ILE A 21 -8.60 5.95 12.17
CA ILE A 21 -8.98 5.57 10.81
C ILE A 21 -8.77 4.06 10.59
N TYR A 22 -7.57 3.54 10.81
CA TYR A 22 -7.27 2.13 10.53
C TYR A 22 -8.08 1.19 11.42
N ARG A 23 -8.18 1.45 12.72
CA ARG A 23 -9.00 0.61 13.60
C ARG A 23 -10.48 0.68 13.27
N SER A 24 -10.99 1.83 12.85
CA SER A 24 -12.38 1.97 12.39
C SER A 24 -12.66 1.17 11.12
N LEU A 25 -11.74 1.19 10.16
CA LEU A 25 -11.91 0.55 8.86
C LEU A 25 -11.56 -0.94 8.90
N PHE A 26 -10.45 -1.29 9.53
CA PHE A 26 -9.85 -2.62 9.44
C PHE A 26 -10.07 -3.47 10.71
N GLY A 27 -10.33 -2.84 11.85
CA GLY A 27 -10.45 -3.51 13.14
C GLY A 27 -9.11 -3.66 13.85
N ASP A 28 -8.80 -4.87 14.33
CA ASP A 28 -7.52 -5.17 14.97
C ASP A 28 -6.37 -5.03 13.98
N LEU A 29 -5.27 -4.41 14.43
CA LEU A 29 -4.04 -4.20 13.64
C LEU A 29 -2.92 -5.18 14.03
N GLY A 30 -3.29 -6.31 14.63
CA GLY A 30 -2.36 -7.36 14.99
C GLY A 30 -1.36 -6.93 16.08
N PRO A 31 -0.14 -7.48 16.07
CA PRO A 31 0.86 -7.24 17.13
C PRO A 31 1.50 -5.84 17.05
N GLY A 32 1.15 -5.04 16.07
CA GLY A 32 1.73 -3.73 15.80
C GLY A 32 2.33 -3.60 14.40
N ILE A 33 3.04 -2.50 14.17
CA ILE A 33 3.65 -2.22 12.87
C ILE A 33 4.90 -3.10 12.64
N TYR A 34 5.02 -3.66 11.44
CA TYR A 34 6.24 -4.30 10.94
C TYR A 34 7.07 -3.23 10.21
N PRO A 35 8.14 -2.67 10.84
CA PRO A 35 8.86 -1.53 10.29
C PRO A 35 9.64 -1.89 9.04
N LEU A 36 9.99 -0.87 8.25
CA LEU A 36 10.95 -1.03 7.17
C LEU A 36 12.34 -1.34 7.73
N ASP A 37 13.07 -2.14 6.99
CA ASP A 37 14.44 -2.53 7.31
C ASP A 37 15.43 -1.85 6.35
N PRO A 38 16.61 -1.38 6.80
CA PRO A 38 17.58 -0.74 5.93
C PRO A 38 17.96 -1.56 4.68
N SER A 39 17.94 -2.89 4.76
CA SER A 39 18.25 -3.77 3.63
C SER A 39 17.29 -3.61 2.44
N LEU A 40 16.08 -3.08 2.65
CA LEU A 40 15.10 -2.81 1.59
C LEU A 40 15.55 -1.69 0.64
N PHE A 41 16.46 -0.83 1.09
CA PHE A 41 16.94 0.34 0.35
C PHE A 41 18.26 0.07 -0.40
N ARG A 42 18.80 -1.14 -0.30
CA ARG A 42 20.06 -1.57 -0.95
C ARG A 42 21.21 -0.59 -0.66
N ASP A 43 21.77 0.01 -1.73
CA ASP A 43 22.91 0.93 -1.65
C ASP A 43 22.50 2.41 -1.51
N ALA A 44 21.20 2.69 -1.34
CA ALA A 44 20.72 4.06 -1.16
C ALA A 44 21.04 4.56 0.26
N GLU A 45 21.35 5.84 0.38
CA GLU A 45 21.43 6.49 1.68
C GLU A 45 20.03 6.53 2.32
N VAL A 46 19.89 5.90 3.48
CA VAL A 46 18.60 5.75 4.16
C VAL A 46 18.36 6.97 5.04
N ASP A 47 17.31 7.73 4.76
CA ASP A 47 16.79 8.72 5.69
C ASP A 47 16.23 8.01 6.93
N PRO A 48 16.68 8.32 8.16
CA PRO A 48 16.19 7.67 9.37
C PRO A 48 14.67 7.73 9.53
N ARG A 49 14.00 8.76 8.99
CA ARG A 49 12.55 8.89 8.99
C ARG A 49 11.85 7.75 8.21
N TRP A 50 12.52 7.17 7.20
CA TRP A 50 11.95 6.05 6.44
C TRP A 50 11.79 4.79 7.28
N LEU A 51 12.61 4.63 8.32
CA LEU A 51 12.52 3.47 9.22
C LEU A 51 11.35 3.55 10.20
N THR A 52 10.63 4.68 10.24
CA THR A 52 9.37 4.82 10.98
C THR A 52 8.15 4.35 10.17
N HIS A 53 8.33 4.09 8.87
CA HIS A 53 7.29 3.52 8.03
C HIS A 53 7.24 1.99 8.22
N GLY A 54 6.09 1.42 7.92
CA GLY A 54 5.95 -0.03 7.99
C GLY A 54 4.61 -0.51 7.46
N VAL A 55 4.27 -1.72 7.83
CA VAL A 55 3.04 -2.40 7.42
C VAL A 55 2.35 -2.95 8.66
N PHE A 56 1.05 -2.73 8.80
CA PHE A 56 0.20 -3.46 9.72
C PHE A 56 -0.43 -4.66 9.03
N GLU A 57 -0.67 -5.72 9.78
CA GLU A 57 -1.55 -6.81 9.37
C GLU A 57 -2.82 -6.79 10.22
N SER A 58 -3.96 -6.98 9.60
CA SER A 58 -5.26 -7.03 10.24
C SER A 58 -5.93 -8.39 9.96
N PRO A 59 -6.26 -9.16 10.99
CA PRO A 59 -6.89 -10.45 10.82
C PRO A 59 -8.33 -10.32 10.30
N PRO A 60 -8.93 -11.42 9.80
CA PRO A 60 -10.35 -11.48 9.48
C PRO A 60 -11.21 -11.01 10.66
N ASN A 61 -12.35 -10.40 10.36
CA ASN A 61 -13.33 -9.94 11.36
C ASN A 61 -14.75 -10.06 10.84
N ALA A 62 -15.74 -9.60 11.59
CA ALA A 62 -17.16 -9.72 11.22
C ALA A 62 -17.54 -9.00 9.90
N ARG A 63 -16.70 -8.09 9.40
CA ARG A 63 -16.95 -7.31 8.18
C ARG A 63 -16.10 -7.79 6.99
N ARG A 64 -15.03 -8.55 7.24
CA ARG A 64 -14.06 -8.98 6.24
C ARG A 64 -13.53 -10.38 6.58
N GLU A 65 -13.62 -11.31 5.64
CA GLU A 65 -13.13 -12.69 5.80
C GLU A 65 -11.64 -12.84 5.43
N SER A 66 -11.05 -11.83 4.77
CA SER A 66 -9.65 -11.82 4.34
C SER A 66 -8.72 -11.27 5.42
N TRP A 67 -7.44 -11.63 5.33
CA TRP A 67 -6.35 -10.89 5.95
C TRP A 67 -6.07 -9.63 5.15
N LEU A 68 -5.86 -8.51 5.82
CA LEU A 68 -5.53 -7.24 5.21
C LEU A 68 -4.18 -6.75 5.71
N TYR A 69 -3.42 -6.20 4.80
CA TYR A 69 -2.13 -5.57 5.05
C TYR A 69 -2.21 -4.13 4.57
N VAL A 70 -1.74 -3.19 5.39
CA VAL A 70 -1.77 -1.76 5.06
C VAL A 70 -0.45 -1.11 5.45
N THR A 71 0.08 -0.27 4.54
CA THR A 71 1.23 0.56 4.89
C THR A 71 0.83 1.65 5.88
N SER A 72 1.78 2.13 6.65
CA SER A 72 1.66 3.33 7.47
C SER A 72 2.94 4.14 7.37
N GLY A 73 2.78 5.41 6.98
CA GLY A 73 3.87 6.35 6.87
C GLY A 73 3.97 7.07 5.53
N LEU A 74 3.50 6.50 4.41
CA LEU A 74 3.53 7.18 3.11
C LEU A 74 2.71 8.48 3.12
N SER A 75 1.67 8.54 3.92
CA SER A 75 0.87 9.75 4.17
C SER A 75 1.43 10.65 5.29
N ASN A 76 2.66 10.43 5.76
CA ASN A 76 3.30 11.33 6.73
C ASN A 76 3.75 12.62 6.06
N ALA A 77 3.31 13.77 6.58
CA ALA A 77 3.62 15.09 6.02
C ALA A 77 5.01 15.62 6.46
N TRP A 78 6.08 14.83 6.22
CA TRP A 78 7.45 15.12 6.66
C TRP A 78 8.04 16.46 6.16
N HIS A 79 7.52 16.97 5.05
CA HIS A 79 8.02 18.19 4.42
C HIS A 79 7.13 19.41 4.69
N ALA A 80 6.01 19.23 5.40
CA ALA A 80 5.13 20.34 5.76
C ALA A 80 5.65 21.09 7.00
N GLU A 81 5.63 22.40 6.96
CA GLU A 81 5.99 23.25 8.10
C GLU A 81 4.80 23.43 9.05
N GLN A 82 3.60 23.26 8.55
CA GLN A 82 2.33 23.39 9.25
C GLN A 82 1.27 22.47 8.64
N PRO A 83 0.19 22.14 9.36
CA PRO A 83 -0.92 21.37 8.81
C PRO A 83 -1.55 22.05 7.59
N GLU A 84 -1.84 21.26 6.56
CA GLU A 84 -2.55 21.67 5.34
C GLU A 84 -3.80 20.80 5.13
N PRO A 85 -4.89 21.01 5.89
CA PRO A 85 -6.05 20.10 5.89
C PRO A 85 -6.70 19.91 4.51
N ASP A 86 -6.66 20.92 3.65
CA ASP A 86 -7.22 20.88 2.29
C ASP A 86 -6.24 20.30 1.25
N GLY A 87 -4.99 20.06 1.64
CA GLY A 87 -3.95 19.49 0.79
C GLY A 87 -3.89 17.95 0.86
N TRP A 88 -2.82 17.40 0.27
CA TRP A 88 -2.46 15.99 0.39
C TRP A 88 -1.44 15.80 1.51
N SER A 89 -1.65 14.81 2.35
CA SER A 89 -0.72 14.48 3.43
C SER A 89 0.39 13.56 2.92
N GLY A 90 1.63 14.00 3.03
CA GLY A 90 2.79 13.24 2.56
C GLY A 90 2.71 12.93 1.06
N MET A 91 2.76 11.64 0.71
CA MET A 91 2.58 11.16 -0.67
C MET A 91 1.11 11.05 -1.08
N GLY A 92 0.16 11.41 -0.22
CA GLY A 92 -1.27 11.38 -0.48
C GLY A 92 -1.86 9.97 -0.58
N ARG A 93 -1.13 8.92 -0.18
CA ARG A 93 -1.62 7.54 -0.32
C ARG A 93 -1.00 6.56 0.67
N GLU A 94 -1.72 5.48 0.91
CA GLU A 94 -1.23 4.28 1.58
C GLU A 94 -1.59 3.04 0.75
N LEU A 95 -0.80 1.99 0.84
CA LEU A 95 -0.99 0.77 0.04
C LEU A 95 -1.74 -0.28 0.83
N LEU A 96 -2.67 -0.97 0.17
CA LEU A 96 -3.44 -2.09 0.71
C LEU A 96 -3.17 -3.38 -0.07
N LEU A 97 -3.19 -4.50 0.63
CA LEU A 97 -3.20 -5.83 0.05
C LEU A 97 -4.07 -6.75 0.89
N GLU A 98 -4.90 -7.56 0.25
CA GLU A 98 -5.71 -8.57 0.94
C GLU A 98 -5.35 -9.99 0.48
N THR A 99 -5.37 -10.92 1.42
CA THR A 99 -5.14 -12.35 1.16
C THR A 99 -6.16 -13.22 1.86
N ARG A 100 -6.39 -14.45 1.35
CA ARG A 100 -7.31 -15.41 2.00
C ARG A 100 -6.77 -15.93 3.32
N GLU A 101 -5.45 -16.10 3.42
CA GLU A 101 -4.77 -16.66 4.59
C GLU A 101 -3.68 -15.68 5.03
N GLN A 102 -3.30 -15.72 6.30
CA GLN A 102 -2.15 -14.96 6.77
C GLN A 102 -0.92 -15.33 5.95
N SER A 103 -0.27 -14.33 5.38
CA SER A 103 0.74 -14.54 4.35
C SER A 103 1.99 -13.69 4.58
N PRO A 104 3.10 -14.28 5.02
CA PRO A 104 4.37 -13.54 5.21
C PRO A 104 4.83 -12.83 3.92
N TRP A 105 4.56 -13.40 2.74
CA TRP A 105 4.90 -12.78 1.47
C TRP A 105 4.17 -11.44 1.25
N ALA A 106 2.95 -11.28 1.79
CA ALA A 106 2.18 -10.04 1.67
C ALA A 106 2.85 -8.90 2.46
N LEU A 107 3.30 -9.16 3.68
CA LEU A 107 4.10 -8.22 4.46
C LEU A 107 5.39 -7.84 3.72
N TYR A 108 6.11 -8.85 3.22
CA TYR A 108 7.34 -8.64 2.46
C TYR A 108 7.10 -7.75 1.24
N LEU A 109 6.07 -8.06 0.45
CA LEU A 109 5.74 -7.32 -0.78
C LEU A 109 5.37 -5.87 -0.49
N LEU A 110 4.48 -5.61 0.48
CA LEU A 110 4.09 -4.24 0.82
C LEU A 110 5.24 -3.43 1.40
N ARG A 111 6.11 -4.03 2.22
CA ARG A 111 7.32 -3.34 2.70
C ARG A 111 8.25 -2.94 1.55
N HIS A 112 8.39 -3.79 0.53
CA HIS A 112 9.17 -3.46 -0.68
C HIS A 112 8.51 -2.34 -1.49
N PHE A 113 7.20 -2.34 -1.67
CA PHE A 113 6.52 -1.24 -2.37
C PHE A 113 6.56 0.06 -1.57
N CYS A 114 6.45 -0.01 -0.24
CA CYS A 114 6.64 1.16 0.61
C CYS A 114 8.05 1.76 0.44
N ALA A 115 9.10 0.93 0.53
CA ALA A 115 10.47 1.37 0.30
C ALA A 115 10.68 1.89 -1.13
N TYR A 116 10.07 1.26 -2.13
CA TYR A 116 10.13 1.72 -3.53
C TYR A 116 9.50 3.11 -3.70
N GLN A 117 8.35 3.38 -3.08
CA GLN A 117 7.72 4.70 -3.09
C GLN A 117 8.63 5.77 -2.46
N LEU A 118 9.28 5.45 -1.33
CA LEU A 118 10.23 6.35 -0.68
C LEU A 118 11.43 6.65 -1.59
N LEU A 119 11.98 5.63 -2.24
CA LEU A 119 13.08 5.79 -3.21
C LEU A 119 12.66 6.59 -4.45
N LEU A 120 11.42 6.43 -4.94
CA LEU A 120 10.86 7.23 -6.03
C LEU A 120 10.79 8.71 -5.61
N SER A 121 10.23 9.00 -4.43
CA SER A 121 10.08 10.37 -3.92
C SER A 121 11.43 11.06 -3.69
N ALA A 122 12.46 10.29 -3.34
CA ALA A 122 13.83 10.78 -3.17
C ALA A 122 14.62 10.90 -4.49
N GLY A 123 14.00 10.58 -5.64
CA GLY A 123 14.62 10.73 -6.95
C GLY A 123 15.65 9.65 -7.31
N HIS A 124 15.74 8.53 -6.56
CA HIS A 124 16.71 7.46 -6.85
C HIS A 124 16.53 6.81 -8.23
N PHE A 125 15.36 6.94 -8.83
CA PHE A 125 15.06 6.42 -10.17
C PHE A 125 14.88 7.53 -11.22
N GLY A 126 15.38 8.74 -10.94
CA GLY A 126 15.17 9.93 -11.75
C GLY A 126 13.77 10.51 -11.59
N GLU A 127 13.32 11.29 -12.55
CA GLU A 127 12.00 11.95 -12.54
C GLU A 127 10.87 10.96 -12.88
N ARG A 128 10.68 9.94 -12.05
CA ARG A 128 9.56 9.00 -12.18
C ARG A 128 8.45 9.39 -11.23
N PRO A 129 7.18 9.33 -11.67
CA PRO A 129 6.05 9.56 -10.77
C PRO A 129 5.97 8.48 -9.68
N LEU A 130 5.33 8.83 -8.57
CA LEU A 130 4.90 7.86 -7.58
C LEU A 130 3.89 6.88 -8.21
N LEU A 131 3.79 5.68 -7.64
CA LEU A 131 2.78 4.71 -8.06
C LEU A 131 1.38 5.30 -7.84
N ASP A 132 0.53 5.10 -8.84
CA ASP A 132 -0.84 5.62 -8.85
C ASP A 132 -1.83 4.56 -9.34
N GLU A 133 -3.12 4.90 -9.34
CA GLU A 133 -4.18 4.06 -9.87
C GLU A 133 -3.90 3.69 -11.34
N TRP A 134 -4.16 2.43 -11.68
CA TRP A 134 -3.88 1.80 -12.98
C TRP A 134 -2.40 1.57 -13.29
N ASP A 135 -1.49 1.90 -12.38
CA ASP A 135 -0.12 1.43 -12.50
C ASP A 135 -0.05 -0.09 -12.32
N ARG A 136 0.95 -0.68 -12.95
CA ARG A 136 1.20 -2.12 -12.92
C ARG A 136 2.68 -2.39 -12.82
N MET A 137 3.00 -3.43 -12.08
CA MET A 137 4.39 -3.82 -11.87
C MET A 137 4.55 -5.33 -11.98
N ARG A 138 5.51 -5.76 -12.80
CA ARG A 138 5.96 -7.14 -12.83
C ARG A 138 6.88 -7.39 -11.65
N LEU A 139 6.64 -8.47 -10.93
CA LEU A 139 7.43 -8.82 -9.73
C LEU A 139 8.73 -9.55 -10.07
N GLY A 140 8.82 -10.12 -11.29
CA GLY A 140 9.97 -10.91 -11.74
C GLY A 140 10.03 -12.34 -11.18
N ASN A 141 9.19 -12.63 -10.19
CA ASN A 141 9.06 -13.94 -9.55
C ASN A 141 7.59 -14.15 -9.16
N PRO A 142 7.16 -15.40 -8.89
CA PRO A 142 5.88 -15.66 -8.25
C PRO A 142 5.67 -14.82 -6.99
N ILE A 143 4.44 -14.32 -6.79
CA ILE A 143 4.12 -13.41 -5.67
C ILE A 143 4.40 -14.02 -4.29
N ASP A 144 4.27 -15.34 -4.17
CA ASP A 144 4.52 -16.11 -2.95
C ASP A 144 5.98 -16.60 -2.81
N GLY A 145 6.83 -16.27 -3.79
CA GLY A 145 8.20 -16.76 -3.86
C GLY A 145 8.34 -18.26 -4.15
N ALA A 146 7.25 -18.96 -4.50
CA ALA A 146 7.23 -20.41 -4.69
C ALA A 146 6.65 -20.83 -6.06
N GLY A 147 5.37 -21.10 -6.16
CA GLY A 147 4.77 -21.69 -7.35
C GLY A 147 3.53 -20.97 -7.87
N SER A 148 3.24 -19.78 -7.37
CA SER A 148 2.12 -18.96 -7.81
C SER A 148 2.24 -18.60 -9.29
N GLN A 149 1.11 -18.60 -10.00
CA GLN A 149 1.02 -18.02 -11.35
C GLN A 149 0.85 -16.49 -11.32
N VAL A 150 0.62 -15.91 -10.14
CA VAL A 150 0.54 -14.46 -9.95
C VAL A 150 1.95 -13.89 -9.92
N GLU A 151 2.32 -13.11 -10.95
CA GLU A 151 3.67 -12.58 -11.17
C GLU A 151 3.69 -11.07 -11.39
N SER A 152 2.51 -10.43 -11.33
CA SER A 152 2.35 -9.00 -11.51
C SER A 152 1.31 -8.46 -10.56
N VAL A 153 1.35 -7.17 -10.31
CA VAL A 153 0.31 -6.45 -9.57
C VAL A 153 -0.21 -5.26 -10.37
N LEU A 154 -1.49 -4.97 -10.20
CA LEU A 154 -2.19 -3.79 -10.64
C LEU A 154 -2.58 -2.99 -9.40
N PHE A 155 -2.42 -1.67 -9.45
CA PHE A 155 -2.86 -0.76 -8.40
C PHE A 155 -4.22 -0.18 -8.76
N ILE A 156 -5.17 -0.23 -7.84
CA ILE A 156 -6.52 0.29 -8.02
C ILE A 156 -6.95 1.13 -6.81
N ALA A 157 -7.94 1.99 -6.97
CA ALA A 157 -8.64 2.56 -5.82
C ALA A 157 -9.22 1.41 -4.96
N ALA A 158 -9.09 1.49 -3.65
CA ALA A 158 -9.46 0.39 -2.76
C ALA A 158 -10.99 0.22 -2.69
N PRO A 159 -11.56 -0.88 -3.24
CA PRO A 159 -13.01 -1.08 -3.22
C PRO A 159 -13.49 -1.38 -1.79
N GLY A 160 -14.67 -0.85 -1.44
CA GLY A 160 -15.28 -1.08 -0.13
C GLY A 160 -14.78 -0.16 0.98
N PHE A 161 -13.85 0.74 0.70
CA PHE A 161 -13.39 1.79 1.61
C PHE A 161 -13.77 3.18 1.08
N PRO A 162 -13.88 4.21 1.95
CA PRO A 162 -14.04 5.57 1.47
C PRO A 162 -12.91 5.96 0.53
N GLU A 163 -13.23 6.65 -0.57
CA GLU A 163 -12.27 7.05 -1.59
C GLU A 163 -11.09 7.83 -0.98
N THR A 164 -11.40 8.75 -0.08
CA THR A 164 -10.40 9.61 0.56
C THR A 164 -10.55 9.60 2.07
N GLN A 165 -9.43 9.57 2.76
CA GLN A 165 -9.33 9.69 4.21
C GLN A 165 -8.84 11.09 4.59
N GLN A 166 -9.34 11.64 5.70
CA GLN A 166 -8.98 12.95 6.19
C GLN A 166 -8.13 12.87 7.46
N LEU A 167 -6.94 13.47 7.41
CA LEU A 167 -6.08 13.72 8.56
C LEU A 167 -6.09 15.21 8.92
N LEU A 168 -5.59 15.53 10.10
CA LEU A 168 -5.36 16.92 10.55
C LEU A 168 -4.45 17.69 9.58
N CYS A 169 -3.52 17.00 8.95
CA CYS A 169 -2.48 17.58 8.09
C CYS A 169 -2.74 17.38 6.59
N GLY A 170 -3.92 16.93 6.16
CA GLY A 170 -4.24 16.73 4.76
C GLY A 170 -4.96 15.41 4.49
N ARG A 171 -5.15 15.07 3.23
CA ARG A 171 -5.89 13.90 2.76
C ARG A 171 -4.95 12.80 2.27
N PHE A 172 -5.44 11.57 2.27
CA PHE A 172 -4.78 10.46 1.59
C PHE A 172 -5.80 9.43 1.09
N ASP A 173 -5.41 8.69 0.07
CA ASP A 173 -6.20 7.61 -0.52
C ASP A 173 -5.55 6.26 -0.24
N PHE A 174 -6.34 5.19 -0.37
CA PHE A 174 -5.81 3.83 -0.40
C PHE A 174 -5.65 3.34 -1.83
N LEU A 175 -4.45 2.86 -2.18
CA LEU A 175 -4.20 2.08 -3.38
C LEU A 175 -4.14 0.60 -3.03
N GLN A 176 -5.05 -0.19 -3.59
CA GLN A 176 -5.08 -1.63 -3.38
C GLN A 176 -4.36 -2.40 -4.47
N LEU A 177 -3.57 -3.38 -4.07
CA LEU A 177 -2.89 -4.27 -4.97
C LEU A 177 -3.82 -5.43 -5.38
N VAL A 178 -3.90 -5.67 -6.68
CA VAL A 178 -4.59 -6.81 -7.29
C VAL A 178 -3.55 -7.67 -8.00
N GLY A 179 -3.51 -8.97 -7.68
CA GLY A 179 -2.57 -9.91 -8.30
C GLY A 179 -3.01 -10.31 -9.71
N LEU A 180 -2.07 -10.34 -10.65
CA LEU A 180 -2.27 -10.74 -12.04
C LEU A 180 -1.33 -11.89 -12.43
N THR A 181 -1.85 -12.86 -13.17
CA THR A 181 -1.04 -13.86 -13.87
C THR A 181 -0.41 -13.25 -15.13
N ALA A 182 0.62 -13.90 -15.69
CA ALA A 182 1.22 -13.48 -16.95
C ALA A 182 0.21 -13.42 -18.11
N ALA A 183 -0.71 -14.40 -18.18
CA ALA A 183 -1.76 -14.46 -19.21
C ALA A 183 -2.71 -13.26 -19.08
N GLU A 184 -3.19 -12.97 -17.87
CA GLU A 184 -4.08 -11.84 -17.57
C GLU A 184 -3.41 -10.51 -17.89
N HIS A 185 -2.14 -10.33 -17.49
CA HIS A 185 -1.38 -9.14 -17.81
C HIS A 185 -1.25 -8.94 -19.33
N THR A 186 -0.94 -10.01 -20.07
CA THR A 186 -0.82 -9.94 -21.54
C THR A 186 -2.16 -9.61 -22.19
N TRP A 187 -3.24 -10.26 -21.76
CA TRP A 187 -4.57 -10.01 -22.26
C TRP A 187 -5.00 -8.55 -22.06
N ALA A 188 -4.76 -8.01 -20.85
CA ALA A 188 -5.13 -6.63 -20.53
C ALA A 188 -4.36 -5.56 -21.31
N GLN A 189 -3.18 -5.90 -21.88
CA GLN A 189 -2.47 -4.98 -22.78
C GLN A 189 -3.24 -4.71 -24.08
N THR A 190 -4.12 -5.63 -24.50
CA THR A 190 -4.95 -5.50 -25.70
C THR A 190 -6.36 -5.03 -25.38
N GLU A 191 -6.97 -5.63 -24.37
CA GLU A 191 -8.40 -5.45 -24.06
C GLU A 191 -8.65 -4.37 -22.98
N GLY A 192 -7.60 -4.00 -22.23
CA GLY A 192 -7.65 -2.99 -21.17
C GLY A 192 -7.74 -3.56 -19.75
N TYR A 193 -7.12 -2.84 -18.81
CA TYR A 193 -7.10 -3.24 -17.39
C TYR A 193 -8.45 -3.06 -16.68
N PRO A 194 -9.28 -2.05 -17.00
CA PRO A 194 -10.62 -1.96 -16.41
C PRO A 194 -11.50 -3.18 -16.73
N GLU A 195 -11.44 -3.67 -17.98
CA GLU A 195 -12.19 -4.87 -18.38
C GLU A 195 -11.65 -6.12 -17.68
N LEU A 196 -10.32 -6.25 -17.54
CA LEU A 196 -9.73 -7.34 -16.78
C LEU A 196 -10.17 -7.30 -15.30
N LEU A 197 -10.16 -6.12 -14.67
CA LEU A 197 -10.57 -5.97 -13.28
C LEU A 197 -12.02 -6.40 -13.07
N GLN A 198 -12.90 -6.05 -13.99
CA GLN A 198 -14.29 -6.49 -13.95
C GLN A 198 -14.39 -8.03 -13.99
N ARG A 199 -13.64 -8.69 -14.89
CA ARG A 199 -13.61 -10.16 -14.98
C ARG A 199 -13.03 -10.81 -13.73
N LEU A 200 -11.94 -10.27 -13.19
CA LEU A 200 -11.34 -10.74 -11.94
C LEU A 200 -12.34 -10.66 -10.79
N THR A 201 -13.07 -9.54 -10.69
CA THR A 201 -14.08 -9.33 -9.66
C THR A 201 -15.24 -10.32 -9.81
N GLN A 202 -15.74 -10.54 -11.03
CA GLN A 202 -16.79 -11.53 -11.31
C GLN A 202 -16.37 -12.95 -11.00
N ALA A 203 -15.09 -13.27 -11.20
CA ALA A 203 -14.50 -14.56 -10.88
C ALA A 203 -14.15 -14.73 -9.38
N GLY A 204 -14.33 -13.69 -8.55
CA GLY A 204 -13.90 -13.70 -7.14
C GLY A 204 -12.39 -13.75 -6.95
N ALA A 205 -11.62 -13.26 -7.95
CA ALA A 205 -10.16 -13.23 -7.97
C ALA A 205 -9.59 -11.81 -7.63
N SER A 206 -10.47 -10.87 -7.34
CA SER A 206 -10.15 -9.51 -6.90
C SER A 206 -11.21 -9.06 -5.88
N PRO A 207 -10.87 -8.23 -4.88
CA PRO A 207 -9.54 -7.67 -4.60
C PRO A 207 -8.60 -8.62 -3.82
N VAL A 208 -9.14 -9.72 -3.26
CA VAL A 208 -8.38 -10.64 -2.41
C VAL A 208 -7.47 -11.53 -3.26
N ILE A 209 -6.17 -11.48 -3.01
CA ILE A 209 -5.18 -12.27 -3.74
C ILE A 209 -5.12 -13.70 -3.17
N ASP A 210 -5.37 -14.68 -4.05
CA ASP A 210 -5.07 -16.07 -3.79
C ASP A 210 -3.86 -16.47 -4.66
N PRO A 211 -2.68 -16.73 -4.08
CA PRO A 211 -1.49 -17.09 -4.85
C PRO A 211 -1.62 -18.46 -5.52
N ARG A 212 -2.56 -19.31 -5.08
CA ARG A 212 -2.80 -20.66 -5.64
C ARG A 212 -3.77 -20.66 -6.82
N ARG A 213 -4.37 -19.51 -7.14
CA ARG A 213 -5.31 -19.45 -8.26
C ARG A 213 -4.65 -19.64 -9.61
N ALA A 214 -5.35 -20.29 -10.53
CA ALA A 214 -5.01 -20.25 -11.94
C ALA A 214 -5.46 -18.92 -12.58
N SER A 215 -5.02 -18.67 -13.81
CA SER A 215 -5.59 -17.62 -14.65
C SER A 215 -7.09 -17.82 -14.82
N ILE A 216 -7.82 -16.71 -14.92
CA ILE A 216 -9.27 -16.71 -15.25
C ILE A 216 -9.53 -16.69 -16.77
N LEU A 217 -8.47 -16.68 -17.56
CA LEU A 217 -8.49 -16.64 -19.03
C LEU A 217 -8.19 -18.01 -19.64
#